data_c407e5996e85f790ce2b9ed90ae09371
#
_entry.id   c407e5996e85f790ce2b9ed90ae09371
#
_cell.length_a   1.000
_cell.length_b   1.000
_cell.length_c   1.000
_cell.angle_alpha   90.00
_cell.angle_beta   90.00
_cell.angle_gamma   90.00
#
_symmetry.space_group_name_H-M   'P 1'
#
loop_
_entity.id
_entity.type
_entity.pdbx_description
1 polymer ?
#
loop_
_entity_poly.entity_id
_entity_poly.type
_entity_poly.pdbx_seq_one_letter_code
_entity_poly.pdbx_strand_id
1 'polypeptide(L)'
;MQATNYPVSLPDSYVHFGKHKVFNRLTNKFDKHDLVRLWSLILNCKQVLEEEIEGDFAEVGVYKGNSAVVLAEIANFVGRDLYLFDTFDGFDKKDLEGVDDKFQEGDWGGVSVDEVKAFIGEAVSCCHFEAGYFPETLTEKHKEKKYSIVSIDCDLYKPIKSALDEFYPLMSHGGVFLIHDYSSGFWEGATDAVNEFCKETGEHVICMPDKSGSAFVRKSK
;
A
#
# COMPACT_ATOMS: atom_id res chain seq x y z
N MET A 1 15.06 20.45 11.29
CA MET A 1 13.97 21.19 10.67
C MET A 1 12.72 20.97 11.50
N GLN A 2 12.06 22.04 11.98
CA GLN A 2 10.79 21.89 12.70
C GLN A 2 9.73 21.51 11.68
N ALA A 3 9.02 20.41 11.93
CA ALA A 3 7.86 20.03 11.14
C ALA A 3 6.84 21.18 11.19
N THR A 4 6.62 21.82 10.07
CA THR A 4 5.56 22.83 9.96
C THR A 4 4.23 22.08 10.04
N ASN A 5 3.49 22.26 11.12
CA ASN A 5 2.10 21.85 11.22
C ASN A 5 1.29 22.65 10.19
N TYR A 6 1.12 22.10 9.00
CA TYR A 6 0.10 22.59 8.08
C TYR A 6 -1.26 22.17 8.63
N PRO A 7 -2.17 23.08 8.94
CA PRO A 7 -3.54 22.72 9.19
C PRO A 7 -4.10 22.18 7.86
N VAL A 8 -4.21 20.87 7.75
CA VAL A 8 -4.93 20.26 6.63
C VAL A 8 -6.39 20.52 6.86
N SER A 9 -6.88 21.64 6.32
CA SER A 9 -8.31 21.85 6.21
C SER A 9 -8.83 20.85 5.18
N LEU A 10 -9.68 19.94 5.64
CA LEU A 10 -10.36 19.02 4.76
C LEU A 10 -11.22 19.76 3.76
N PRO A 11 -11.14 19.45 2.46
CA PRO A 11 -12.14 19.96 1.51
C PRO A 11 -13.56 19.60 2.00
N ASP A 12 -14.51 20.49 1.84
CA ASP A 12 -15.91 20.30 2.29
C ASP A 12 -16.54 19.00 1.76
N SER A 13 -16.10 18.50 0.60
CA SER A 13 -16.48 17.22 0.03
C SER A 13 -16.12 16.02 0.91
N TYR A 14 -15.13 16.14 1.79
CA TYR A 14 -14.69 15.11 2.74
C TYR A 14 -15.47 15.13 4.06
N VAL A 15 -16.31 16.13 4.30
CA VAL A 15 -17.21 16.17 5.45
C VAL A 15 -18.12 14.93 5.47
N HIS A 16 -18.42 14.33 4.32
CA HIS A 16 -19.15 13.07 4.25
C HIS A 16 -18.35 11.88 4.80
N PHE A 17 -17.10 11.71 4.41
CA PHE A 17 -16.21 10.71 4.99
C PHE A 17 -15.91 10.99 6.47
N GLY A 18 -15.66 12.25 6.83
CA GLY A 18 -15.41 12.67 8.21
C GLY A 18 -16.60 12.51 9.16
N LYS A 19 -17.82 12.36 8.65
CA LYS A 19 -19.02 12.02 9.45
C LYS A 19 -19.15 10.52 9.70
N HIS A 20 -18.44 9.67 8.95
CA HIS A 20 -18.44 8.25 9.19
C HIS A 20 -17.61 7.90 10.43
N LYS A 21 -18.13 7.02 11.28
CA LYS A 21 -17.43 6.47 12.45
C LYS A 21 -16.06 5.86 12.10
N VAL A 22 -15.93 5.36 10.86
CA VAL A 22 -14.69 4.84 10.27
C VAL A 22 -13.58 5.89 10.30
N PHE A 23 -13.85 7.12 9.86
CA PHE A 23 -12.84 8.15 9.78
C PHE A 23 -12.23 8.54 11.14
N ASN A 24 -13.06 8.63 12.17
CA ASN A 24 -12.58 8.90 13.52
C ASN A 24 -11.74 7.76 14.09
N ARG A 25 -11.97 6.51 13.65
CA ARG A 25 -11.12 5.36 14.00
C ARG A 25 -9.78 5.43 13.29
N LEU A 26 -9.77 5.77 12.01
CA LEU A 26 -8.53 5.87 11.20
C LEU A 26 -7.58 6.93 11.75
N THR A 27 -8.06 8.12 12.08
CA THR A 27 -7.23 9.20 12.61
C THR A 27 -6.61 8.90 13.98
N ASN A 28 -7.14 7.92 14.70
CA ASN A 28 -6.59 7.48 15.99
C ASN A 28 -5.60 6.32 15.86
N LYS A 29 -5.64 5.57 14.77
CA LYS A 29 -4.79 4.38 14.55
C LYS A 29 -3.59 4.67 13.68
N PHE A 30 -3.71 5.57 12.71
CA PHE A 30 -2.64 5.89 11.79
C PHE A 30 -1.56 6.75 12.45
N ASP A 31 -0.31 6.67 11.92
CA ASP A 31 0.78 7.53 12.38
C ASP A 31 0.42 9.01 12.15
N LYS A 32 0.20 9.72 13.26
CA LYS A 32 -0.15 11.15 13.25
C LYS A 32 0.96 12.05 12.69
N HIS A 33 2.16 11.50 12.50
CA HIS A 33 3.30 12.23 11.92
C HIS A 33 3.33 12.15 10.39
N ASP A 34 2.44 11.33 9.77
CA ASP A 34 2.33 11.20 8.31
C ASP A 34 0.87 11.28 7.82
N LEU A 35 0.22 12.38 8.13
CA LEU A 35 -1.15 12.63 7.69
C LEU A 35 -1.26 12.77 6.15
N VAL A 36 -0.18 13.17 5.48
CA VAL A 36 -0.19 13.28 4.02
C VAL A 36 -0.36 11.89 3.40
N ARG A 37 0.37 10.88 3.89
CA ARG A 37 0.22 9.49 3.44
C ARG A 37 -1.20 8.97 3.71
N LEU A 38 -1.72 9.19 4.93
CA LEU A 38 -3.09 8.80 5.27
C LEU A 38 -4.10 9.35 4.28
N TRP A 39 -4.01 10.66 3.99
CA TRP A 39 -4.91 11.31 3.04
C TRP A 39 -4.72 10.79 1.62
N SER A 40 -3.51 10.53 1.22
CA SER A 40 -3.20 9.97 -0.09
C SER A 40 -3.88 8.60 -0.30
N LEU A 41 -3.82 7.71 0.69
CA LEU A 41 -4.54 6.43 0.67
C LEU A 41 -6.04 6.64 0.53
N ILE A 42 -6.63 7.47 1.41
CA ILE A 42 -8.09 7.72 1.43
C ILE A 42 -8.56 8.35 0.11
N LEU A 43 -7.83 9.34 -0.42
CA LEU A 43 -8.22 10.07 -1.62
C LEU A 43 -8.19 9.21 -2.87
N ASN A 44 -7.17 8.39 -3.04
CA ASN A 44 -7.07 7.50 -4.18
C ASN A 44 -8.12 6.38 -4.11
N CYS A 45 -8.35 5.79 -2.94
CA CYS A 45 -9.46 4.85 -2.76
C CYS A 45 -10.81 5.50 -3.10
N LYS A 46 -11.06 6.72 -2.59
CA LYS A 46 -12.30 7.45 -2.89
C LYS A 46 -12.46 7.68 -4.38
N GLN A 47 -11.42 8.16 -5.07
CA GLN A 47 -11.46 8.42 -6.51
C GLN A 47 -11.78 7.16 -7.30
N VAL A 48 -11.08 6.05 -7.02
CA VAL A 48 -11.32 4.75 -7.65
C VAL A 48 -12.77 4.28 -7.48
N LEU A 49 -13.34 4.50 -6.29
CA LEU A 49 -14.72 4.12 -5.99
C LEU A 49 -15.74 5.03 -6.69
N GLU A 50 -15.49 6.34 -6.75
CA GLU A 50 -16.37 7.30 -7.44
C GLU A 50 -16.35 7.13 -8.96
N GLU A 51 -15.24 6.65 -9.51
CA GLU A 51 -15.13 6.30 -10.94
C GLU A 51 -15.62 4.88 -11.23
N GLU A 52 -16.19 4.18 -10.24
CA GLU A 52 -16.76 2.84 -10.35
C GLU A 52 -15.77 1.80 -10.88
N ILE A 53 -14.46 1.99 -10.60
CA ILE A 53 -13.42 1.05 -11.00
C ILE A 53 -13.54 -0.22 -10.18
N GLU A 54 -13.82 -1.33 -10.87
CA GLU A 54 -14.01 -2.64 -10.26
C GLU A 54 -12.70 -3.24 -9.77
N GLY A 55 -12.79 -4.10 -8.75
CA GLY A 55 -11.68 -4.91 -8.25
C GLY A 55 -11.48 -4.78 -6.75
N ASP A 56 -10.88 -5.81 -6.20
CA ASP A 56 -10.48 -5.90 -4.79
C ASP A 56 -9.28 -4.99 -4.49
N PHE A 57 -8.89 -4.92 -3.24
CA PHE A 57 -7.70 -4.23 -2.78
C PHE A 57 -6.61 -5.24 -2.43
N ALA A 58 -5.35 -4.82 -2.56
CA ALA A 58 -4.20 -5.60 -2.10
C ALA A 58 -3.14 -4.70 -1.44
N GLU A 59 -2.34 -5.29 -0.57
CA GLU A 59 -1.14 -4.69 -0.02
C GLU A 59 -0.01 -5.71 0.02
N VAL A 60 1.18 -5.31 -0.43
CA VAL A 60 2.43 -6.07 -0.33
C VAL A 60 3.37 -5.29 0.56
N GLY A 61 3.77 -5.90 1.69
CA GLY A 61 4.44 -5.22 2.79
C GLY A 61 3.42 -4.59 3.75
N VAL A 62 3.06 -5.35 4.79
CA VAL A 62 2.00 -4.98 5.76
C VAL A 62 2.60 -4.48 7.08
N TYR A 63 3.72 -5.10 7.50
CA TYR A 63 4.39 -4.81 8.77
C TYR A 63 3.39 -4.74 9.93
N LYS A 64 3.27 -3.59 10.60
CA LYS A 64 2.35 -3.36 11.74
C LYS A 64 0.92 -3.01 11.34
N GLY A 65 0.61 -2.94 10.03
CA GLY A 65 -0.73 -2.73 9.52
C GLY A 65 -1.19 -1.26 9.46
N ASN A 66 -0.28 -0.29 9.46
CA ASN A 66 -0.66 1.13 9.42
C ASN A 66 -1.48 1.51 8.19
N SER A 67 -1.06 1.11 6.99
CA SER A 67 -1.80 1.28 5.75
C SER A 67 -2.92 0.26 5.62
N ALA A 68 -2.66 -1.00 6.02
CA ALA A 68 -3.65 -2.07 6.01
C ALA A 68 -4.94 -1.71 6.74
N VAL A 69 -4.86 -1.04 7.90
CA VAL A 69 -6.07 -0.63 8.64
C VAL A 69 -6.92 0.38 7.87
N VAL A 70 -6.28 1.26 7.11
CA VAL A 70 -6.98 2.26 6.27
C VAL A 70 -7.68 1.56 5.10
N LEU A 71 -6.94 0.70 4.40
CA LEU A 71 -7.47 -0.08 3.28
C LEU A 71 -8.58 -1.03 3.71
N ALA A 72 -8.41 -1.72 4.86
CA ALA A 72 -9.40 -2.62 5.42
C ALA A 72 -10.72 -1.91 5.77
N GLU A 73 -10.64 -0.77 6.44
CA GLU A 73 -11.84 -0.01 6.81
C GLU A 73 -12.61 0.48 5.57
N ILE A 74 -11.89 0.89 4.51
CA ILE A 74 -12.53 1.31 3.26
C ILE A 74 -13.10 0.11 2.52
N ALA A 75 -12.33 -0.98 2.35
CA ALA A 75 -12.76 -2.19 1.67
C ALA A 75 -14.01 -2.78 2.34
N ASN A 76 -13.98 -2.93 3.66
CA ASN A 76 -15.14 -3.42 4.44
C ASN A 76 -16.39 -2.54 4.27
N PHE A 77 -16.21 -1.21 4.24
CA PHE A 77 -17.33 -0.28 4.05
C PHE A 77 -18.01 -0.43 2.69
N VAL A 78 -17.24 -0.75 1.64
CA VAL A 78 -17.76 -0.88 0.27
C VAL A 78 -17.99 -2.33 -0.17
N GLY A 79 -17.74 -3.31 0.69
CA GLY A 79 -17.96 -4.73 0.43
C GLY A 79 -16.94 -5.33 -0.55
N ARG A 80 -15.68 -4.88 -0.51
CA ARG A 80 -14.55 -5.45 -1.26
C ARG A 80 -13.65 -6.26 -0.35
N ASP A 81 -12.91 -7.21 -0.92
CA ASP A 81 -11.86 -7.94 -0.21
C ASP A 81 -10.56 -7.15 -0.19
N LEU A 82 -9.73 -7.36 0.85
CA LEU A 82 -8.36 -6.87 0.97
C LEU A 82 -7.40 -8.04 1.16
N TYR A 83 -6.45 -8.20 0.24
CA TYR A 83 -5.41 -9.23 0.29
C TYR A 83 -4.12 -8.63 0.83
N LEU A 84 -3.59 -9.22 1.91
CA LEU A 84 -2.45 -8.72 2.68
C LEU A 84 -1.29 -9.71 2.58
N PHE A 85 -0.26 -9.35 1.82
CA PHE A 85 0.93 -10.17 1.56
C PHE A 85 2.11 -9.64 2.37
N ASP A 86 2.68 -10.47 3.23
CA ASP A 86 3.87 -10.14 4.02
C ASP A 86 4.53 -11.43 4.50
N THR A 87 5.83 -11.42 4.69
CA THR A 87 6.55 -12.52 5.36
C THR A 87 6.19 -12.58 6.84
N PHE A 88 5.92 -11.43 7.47
CA PHE A 88 5.85 -11.17 8.92
C PHE A 88 7.13 -11.51 9.69
N ASP A 89 8.14 -12.01 8.98
CA ASP A 89 9.47 -12.34 9.48
C ASP A 89 10.53 -11.29 9.08
N GLY A 90 10.11 -10.23 8.33
CA GLY A 90 10.99 -9.19 7.80
C GLY A 90 11.61 -9.55 6.44
N PHE A 91 12.72 -8.90 6.11
CA PHE A 91 13.36 -9.09 4.81
C PHE A 91 13.86 -10.51 4.61
N ASP A 92 13.59 -11.10 3.43
CA ASP A 92 14.15 -12.39 3.04
C ASP A 92 15.54 -12.18 2.44
N LYS A 93 16.46 -13.08 2.75
CA LYS A 93 17.83 -13.05 2.21
C LYS A 93 17.89 -13.02 0.68
N LYS A 94 16.88 -13.57 0.00
CA LYS A 94 16.78 -13.57 -1.47
C LYS A 94 16.69 -12.16 -2.06
N ASP A 95 16.27 -11.17 -1.27
CA ASP A 95 16.06 -9.79 -1.71
C ASP A 95 17.26 -8.88 -1.42
N LEU A 96 18.21 -9.35 -0.61
CA LEU A 96 19.36 -8.59 -0.14
C LEU A 96 20.54 -8.68 -1.11
N GLU A 97 20.38 -8.10 -2.29
CA GLU A 97 21.42 -8.03 -3.31
C GLU A 97 21.47 -6.67 -4.01
N GLY A 98 22.55 -6.37 -4.70
CA GLY A 98 22.71 -5.11 -5.43
C GLY A 98 22.67 -3.90 -4.52
N VAL A 99 21.77 -2.95 -4.77
CA VAL A 99 21.62 -1.71 -3.98
C VAL A 99 21.06 -1.99 -2.57
N ASP A 100 20.48 -3.19 -2.36
CA ASP A 100 19.84 -3.58 -1.10
C ASP A 100 20.72 -4.49 -0.23
N ASP A 101 21.95 -4.79 -0.62
CA ASP A 101 22.90 -5.64 0.13
C ASP A 101 23.34 -5.06 1.49
N LYS A 102 23.07 -3.79 1.72
CA LYS A 102 23.32 -3.07 2.97
C LYS A 102 22.36 -3.41 4.12
N PHE A 103 21.23 -4.06 3.83
CA PHE A 103 20.23 -4.47 4.82
C PHE A 103 20.47 -5.90 5.30
N GLN A 104 19.72 -6.33 6.33
CA GLN A 104 19.91 -7.65 6.95
C GLN A 104 18.60 -8.46 6.89
N GLU A 105 18.77 -9.79 6.79
CA GLU A 105 17.66 -10.72 6.92
C GLU A 105 16.94 -10.53 8.26
N GLY A 106 15.61 -10.45 8.23
CA GLY A 106 14.78 -10.21 9.40
C GLY A 106 14.59 -8.75 9.79
N ASP A 107 15.28 -7.79 9.14
CA ASP A 107 14.97 -6.37 9.34
C ASP A 107 13.48 -6.13 9.04
N TRP A 108 12.82 -5.29 9.84
CA TRP A 108 11.38 -5.01 9.76
C TRP A 108 10.45 -6.20 10.06
N GLY A 109 10.98 -7.28 10.65
CA GLY A 109 10.22 -8.43 11.12
C GLY A 109 9.70 -8.28 12.55
N GLY A 110 9.27 -9.43 13.11
CA GLY A 110 8.87 -9.56 14.52
C GLY A 110 7.46 -9.04 14.82
N VAL A 111 6.58 -9.05 13.82
CA VAL A 111 5.16 -8.74 13.95
C VAL A 111 4.34 -9.96 13.54
N SER A 112 3.44 -10.40 14.40
CA SER A 112 2.57 -11.54 14.06
C SER A 112 1.31 -11.11 13.32
N VAL A 113 0.78 -12.03 12.51
CA VAL A 113 -0.53 -11.86 11.84
C VAL A 113 -1.64 -11.51 12.85
N ASP A 114 -1.60 -12.11 14.04
CA ASP A 114 -2.63 -11.87 15.07
C ASP A 114 -2.54 -10.45 15.67
N GLU A 115 -1.34 -9.89 15.80
CA GLU A 115 -1.18 -8.49 16.19
C GLU A 115 -1.76 -7.53 15.14
N VAL A 116 -1.52 -7.80 13.85
CA VAL A 116 -2.10 -6.99 12.77
C VAL A 116 -3.62 -7.13 12.72
N LYS A 117 -4.16 -8.35 12.87
CA LYS A 117 -5.62 -8.57 12.97
C LYS A 117 -6.24 -7.78 14.13
N ALA A 118 -5.60 -7.83 15.31
CA ALA A 118 -6.06 -7.09 16.47
C ALA A 118 -6.01 -5.58 16.23
N PHE A 119 -4.99 -5.10 15.52
CA PHE A 119 -4.85 -3.69 15.17
C PHE A 119 -5.92 -3.23 14.16
N ILE A 120 -6.22 -4.02 13.12
CA ILE A 120 -7.29 -3.74 12.16
C ILE A 120 -8.65 -3.73 12.87
N GLY A 121 -8.92 -4.73 13.71
CA GLY A 121 -10.15 -4.81 14.51
C GLY A 121 -11.35 -5.31 13.69
N GLU A 122 -12.51 -4.64 13.74
CA GLU A 122 -13.75 -5.10 13.13
C GLU A 122 -13.67 -5.30 11.60
N ALA A 123 -12.87 -4.48 10.92
CA ALA A 123 -12.68 -4.56 9.47
C ALA A 123 -11.89 -5.80 9.02
N VAL A 124 -11.35 -6.59 9.94
CA VAL A 124 -10.58 -7.82 9.64
C VAL A 124 -11.40 -8.86 8.85
N SER A 125 -12.71 -8.77 8.90
CA SER A 125 -13.60 -9.70 8.21
C SER A 125 -13.48 -9.69 6.68
N CYS A 126 -13.01 -8.60 6.08
CA CYS A 126 -12.73 -8.50 4.64
C CYS A 126 -11.26 -8.76 4.30
N CYS A 127 -10.40 -9.07 5.29
CA CYS A 127 -8.96 -9.22 5.10
C CYS A 127 -8.57 -10.68 4.92
N HIS A 128 -7.75 -10.95 3.90
CA HIS A 128 -7.13 -12.24 3.62
C HIS A 128 -5.62 -12.10 3.82
N PHE A 129 -5.08 -12.79 4.82
CA PHE A 129 -3.65 -12.75 5.16
C PHE A 129 -2.90 -13.86 4.43
N GLU A 130 -2.00 -13.48 3.56
CA GLU A 130 -1.17 -14.36 2.76
C GLU A 130 0.28 -14.30 3.29
N ALA A 131 0.49 -14.98 4.43
CA ALA A 131 1.77 -14.99 5.13
C ALA A 131 2.81 -15.83 4.39
N GLY A 132 3.97 -15.26 4.08
CA GLY A 132 5.09 -15.87 3.39
C GLY A 132 5.73 -14.96 2.36
N TYR A 133 6.72 -15.49 1.65
CA TYR A 133 7.49 -14.76 0.67
C TYR A 133 6.66 -14.41 -0.58
N PHE A 134 6.62 -13.13 -0.94
CA PHE A 134 6.04 -12.68 -2.20
C PHE A 134 7.09 -12.75 -3.33
N PRO A 135 6.75 -13.24 -4.56
CA PRO A 135 5.42 -13.56 -5.07
C PRO A 135 4.94 -15.00 -4.87
N GLU A 136 5.64 -15.85 -4.11
CA GLU A 136 5.28 -17.27 -3.94
C GLU A 136 3.88 -17.44 -3.31
N THR A 137 3.44 -16.45 -2.51
CA THR A 137 2.11 -16.41 -1.89
C THR A 137 0.99 -15.97 -2.84
N LEU A 138 1.32 -15.39 -4.01
CA LEU A 138 0.34 -15.02 -5.03
C LEU A 138 -0.07 -16.24 -5.86
N THR A 139 -1.11 -16.91 -5.44
CA THR A 139 -1.59 -18.15 -6.06
C THR A 139 -2.64 -17.90 -7.15
N GLU A 140 -3.07 -18.95 -7.88
CA GLU A 140 -4.06 -18.85 -8.96
C GLU A 140 -5.38 -18.18 -8.50
N LYS A 141 -5.83 -18.44 -7.25
CA LYS A 141 -7.04 -17.77 -6.70
C LYS A 141 -6.96 -16.24 -6.73
N HIS A 142 -5.76 -15.67 -6.61
CA HIS A 142 -5.54 -14.23 -6.66
C HIS A 142 -5.44 -13.76 -8.12
N LYS A 143 -4.88 -14.58 -9.02
CA LYS A 143 -4.70 -14.26 -10.45
C LYS A 143 -6.02 -14.28 -11.23
N GLU A 144 -7.05 -14.93 -10.69
CA GLU A 144 -8.41 -14.90 -11.25
C GLU A 144 -9.18 -13.62 -10.91
N LYS A 145 -8.65 -12.79 -10.00
CA LYS A 145 -9.29 -11.56 -9.54
C LYS A 145 -8.83 -10.33 -10.31
N LYS A 146 -9.58 -9.25 -10.13
CA LYS A 146 -9.18 -7.88 -10.52
C LYS A 146 -8.91 -7.05 -9.29
N TYR A 147 -7.98 -6.12 -9.43
CA TYR A 147 -7.61 -5.22 -8.36
C TYR A 147 -7.77 -3.77 -8.82
N SER A 148 -8.21 -2.92 -7.92
CA SER A 148 -8.39 -1.48 -8.18
C SER A 148 -7.44 -0.62 -7.37
N ILE A 149 -7.01 -1.11 -6.22
CA ILE A 149 -5.98 -0.50 -5.36
C ILE A 149 -4.95 -1.57 -4.98
N VAL A 150 -3.68 -1.28 -5.23
CA VAL A 150 -2.56 -2.10 -4.75
C VAL A 150 -1.57 -1.18 -4.04
N SER A 151 -1.44 -1.34 -2.72
CA SER A 151 -0.43 -0.68 -1.90
C SER A 151 0.85 -1.52 -1.88
N ILE A 152 2.01 -0.90 -2.08
CA ILE A 152 3.31 -1.56 -2.09
C ILE A 152 4.23 -0.81 -1.11
N ASP A 153 4.66 -1.48 -0.05
CA ASP A 153 5.46 -0.93 1.04
C ASP A 153 6.45 -1.99 1.56
N CYS A 154 7.29 -2.50 0.67
CA CYS A 154 8.26 -3.56 0.95
C CYS A 154 9.71 -3.14 0.75
N ASP A 155 9.97 -1.83 0.67
CA ASP A 155 11.27 -1.16 0.77
C ASP A 155 12.29 -1.53 -0.33
N LEU A 156 12.44 -2.81 -0.67
CA LEU A 156 13.51 -3.36 -1.48
C LEU A 156 13.13 -3.50 -2.96
N TYR A 157 14.15 -3.49 -3.83
CA TYR A 157 13.96 -3.58 -5.30
C TYR A 157 13.15 -4.80 -5.74
N LYS A 158 13.58 -6.01 -5.33
CA LYS A 158 12.96 -7.25 -5.81
C LYS A 158 11.49 -7.38 -5.45
N PRO A 159 11.08 -7.24 -4.17
CA PRO A 159 9.67 -7.39 -3.83
C PRO A 159 8.80 -6.28 -4.43
N ILE A 160 9.29 -5.04 -4.55
CA ILE A 160 8.54 -3.96 -5.22
C ILE A 160 8.39 -4.26 -6.71
N LYS A 161 9.47 -4.64 -7.41
CA LYS A 161 9.40 -4.99 -8.85
C LYS A 161 8.47 -6.16 -9.07
N SER A 162 8.58 -7.22 -8.26
CA SER A 162 7.69 -8.37 -8.32
C SER A 162 6.23 -7.99 -8.10
N ALA A 163 5.94 -7.13 -7.12
CA ALA A 163 4.58 -6.68 -6.84
C ALA A 163 3.99 -5.89 -8.03
N LEU A 164 4.77 -4.99 -8.62
CA LEU A 164 4.36 -4.23 -9.80
C LEU A 164 4.09 -5.14 -11.00
N ASP A 165 5.00 -6.07 -11.30
CA ASP A 165 4.89 -6.96 -12.46
C ASP A 165 3.73 -7.94 -12.34
N GLU A 166 3.55 -8.56 -11.18
CA GLU A 166 2.50 -9.55 -10.94
C GLU A 166 1.12 -8.90 -10.87
N PHE A 167 0.98 -7.74 -10.23
CA PHE A 167 -0.32 -7.08 -10.10
C PHE A 167 -0.73 -6.26 -11.32
N TYR A 168 0.21 -5.73 -12.12
CA TYR A 168 -0.14 -4.87 -13.26
C TYR A 168 -1.12 -5.53 -14.25
N PRO A 169 -0.94 -6.79 -14.68
CA PRO A 169 -1.92 -7.47 -15.56
C PRO A 169 -3.26 -7.73 -14.88
N LEU A 170 -3.30 -7.78 -13.53
CA LEU A 170 -4.50 -8.03 -12.74
C LEU A 170 -5.24 -6.73 -12.38
N MET A 171 -4.58 -5.58 -12.51
CA MET A 171 -5.20 -4.28 -12.24
C MET A 171 -6.28 -3.96 -13.26
N SER A 172 -7.40 -3.44 -12.79
CA SER A 172 -8.40 -2.81 -13.63
C SER A 172 -7.85 -1.53 -14.27
N HIS A 173 -8.32 -1.18 -15.47
CA HIS A 173 -8.00 0.11 -16.09
C HIS A 173 -8.48 1.25 -15.17
N GLY A 174 -7.62 2.21 -14.91
CA GLY A 174 -7.86 3.27 -13.93
C GLY A 174 -7.54 2.91 -12.48
N GLY A 175 -7.20 1.64 -12.18
CA GLY A 175 -6.71 1.24 -10.87
C GLY A 175 -5.38 1.90 -10.52
N VAL A 176 -5.07 1.96 -9.23
CA VAL A 176 -3.94 2.74 -8.70
C VAL A 176 -2.99 1.88 -7.88
N PHE A 177 -1.70 1.94 -8.21
CA PHE A 177 -0.63 1.55 -7.31
C PHE A 177 -0.28 2.70 -6.36
N LEU A 178 -0.21 2.43 -5.07
CA LEU A 178 0.24 3.32 -4.02
C LEU A 178 1.58 2.79 -3.53
N ILE A 179 2.68 3.46 -3.88
CA ILE A 179 4.03 2.94 -3.68
C ILE A 179 4.74 3.80 -2.64
N HIS A 180 5.15 3.19 -1.54
CA HIS A 180 5.89 3.87 -0.49
C HIS A 180 7.37 4.01 -0.85
N ASP A 181 8.07 4.96 -0.23
CA ASP A 181 9.53 5.16 -0.28
C ASP A 181 10.17 5.47 -1.64
N TYR A 182 9.40 5.65 -2.71
CA TYR A 182 9.91 5.89 -4.06
C TYR A 182 10.92 7.04 -4.13
N SER A 183 10.65 8.16 -3.45
CA SER A 183 11.53 9.35 -3.47
C SER A 183 12.13 9.68 -2.10
N SER A 184 12.26 8.69 -1.22
CA SER A 184 12.80 8.84 0.13
C SER A 184 14.29 9.22 0.14
N GLY A 185 15.04 8.86 -0.91
CA GLY A 185 16.48 8.99 -0.97
C GLY A 185 17.26 8.00 -0.07
N PHE A 186 16.54 7.11 0.61
CA PHE A 186 17.11 6.06 1.46
C PHE A 186 16.95 4.66 0.84
N TRP A 187 15.79 4.40 0.24
CA TRP A 187 15.42 3.13 -0.40
C TRP A 187 15.67 3.22 -1.92
N GLU A 188 16.93 3.10 -2.34
CA GLU A 188 17.33 3.18 -3.75
C GLU A 188 16.63 2.10 -4.59
N GLY A 189 16.49 0.88 -4.02
CA GLY A 189 15.78 -0.23 -4.64
C GLY A 189 14.34 0.09 -5.01
N ALA A 190 13.62 0.82 -4.14
CA ALA A 190 12.25 1.26 -4.42
C ALA A 190 12.19 2.20 -5.63
N THR A 191 13.11 3.17 -5.70
CA THR A 191 13.21 4.11 -6.83
C THR A 191 13.49 3.38 -8.14
N ASP A 192 14.47 2.48 -8.13
CA ASP A 192 14.92 1.74 -9.32
C ASP A 192 13.82 0.82 -9.86
N ALA A 193 13.14 0.06 -8.98
CA ALA A 193 12.05 -0.83 -9.35
C ALA A 193 10.91 -0.10 -10.05
N VAL A 194 10.48 1.04 -9.51
CA VAL A 194 9.39 1.84 -10.07
C VAL A 194 9.78 2.47 -11.41
N ASN A 195 11.00 3.01 -11.50
CA ASN A 195 11.50 3.61 -12.74
C ASN A 195 11.60 2.59 -13.87
N GLU A 196 12.09 1.38 -13.57
CA GLU A 196 12.15 0.29 -14.54
C GLU A 196 10.75 -0.13 -15.00
N PHE A 197 9.84 -0.36 -14.07
CA PHE A 197 8.44 -0.67 -14.38
C PHE A 197 7.77 0.39 -15.26
N CYS A 198 7.94 1.67 -14.95
CA CYS A 198 7.37 2.77 -15.74
C CYS A 198 7.97 2.81 -17.15
N LYS A 199 9.26 2.52 -17.30
CA LYS A 199 9.93 2.45 -18.60
C LYS A 199 9.39 1.28 -19.45
N GLU A 200 9.14 0.13 -18.84
CA GLU A 200 8.64 -1.07 -19.53
C GLU A 200 7.19 -0.94 -19.97
N THR A 201 6.34 -0.39 -19.10
CA THR A 201 4.90 -0.28 -19.33
C THR A 201 4.50 1.00 -20.07
N GLY A 202 5.33 2.03 -20.02
CA GLY A 202 5.01 3.38 -20.48
C GLY A 202 3.99 4.10 -19.59
N GLU A 203 3.78 3.63 -18.36
CA GLU A 203 3.04 4.35 -17.32
C GLU A 203 3.91 5.47 -16.72
N HIS A 204 3.27 6.38 -16.00
CA HIS A 204 3.94 7.53 -15.40
C HIS A 204 3.76 7.54 -13.89
N VAL A 205 4.86 7.82 -13.17
CA VAL A 205 4.87 7.97 -11.73
C VAL A 205 4.53 9.40 -11.32
N ILE A 206 3.74 9.56 -10.26
CA ILE A 206 3.39 10.85 -9.66
C ILE A 206 3.88 10.83 -8.20
N CYS A 207 4.84 11.72 -7.89
CA CYS A 207 5.41 11.81 -6.53
C CYS A 207 4.46 12.50 -5.56
N MET A 208 4.48 12.04 -4.31
CA MET A 208 3.70 12.62 -3.21
C MET A 208 4.63 13.24 -2.16
N PRO A 209 4.25 14.38 -1.57
CA PRO A 209 5.06 15.09 -0.60
C PRO A 209 4.81 14.60 0.84
N ASP A 210 4.66 13.31 1.03
CA ASP A 210 4.58 12.72 2.36
C ASP A 210 5.97 12.54 2.99
N LYS A 211 6.03 12.03 4.20
CA LYS A 211 7.27 11.93 4.99
C LYS A 211 8.32 11.05 4.33
N SER A 212 7.91 10.01 3.65
CA SER A 212 8.80 9.01 3.03
C SER A 212 8.85 9.10 1.51
N GLY A 213 8.18 10.08 0.89
CA GLY A 213 8.22 10.29 -0.55
C GLY A 213 7.53 9.18 -1.33
N SER A 214 6.30 8.89 -0.99
CA SER A 214 5.46 7.93 -1.73
C SER A 214 5.20 8.40 -3.17
N ALA A 215 4.75 7.47 -3.99
CA ALA A 215 4.38 7.74 -5.38
C ALA A 215 3.12 6.96 -5.77
N PHE A 216 2.49 7.41 -6.86
CA PHE A 216 1.36 6.74 -7.47
C PHE A 216 1.65 6.42 -8.91
N VAL A 217 1.15 5.27 -9.34
CA VAL A 217 1.04 4.90 -10.76
C VAL A 217 -0.40 4.49 -11.00
N ARG A 218 -1.07 5.16 -11.94
CA ARG A 218 -2.43 4.82 -12.34
C ARG A 218 -2.40 4.06 -13.66
N LYS A 219 -2.98 2.85 -13.70
CA LYS A 219 -3.03 2.05 -14.92
C LYS A 219 -3.84 2.75 -16.00
N SER A 220 -3.18 3.09 -17.12
CA SER A 220 -3.77 3.82 -18.24
C SER A 220 -4.00 2.96 -19.49
N LYS A 221 -3.51 1.71 -19.49
CA LYS A 221 -3.54 0.80 -20.66
C LYS A 221 -4.09 -0.57 -20.35
#